data_06c538413104db961884e48b00ab5fc9
#
_entry.id   06c538413104db961884e48b00ab5fc9
#
_cell.length_a   1.000
_cell.length_b   1.000
_cell.length_c   1.000
_cell.angle_alpha   90.00
_cell.angle_beta   90.00
_cell.angle_gamma   90.00
#
_symmetry.space_group_name_H-M   'P 1'
#
loop_
_entity.id
_entity.type
_entity.pdbx_description
1 polymer ?
#
loop_
_entity_poly.entity_id
_entity_poly.type
_entity_poly.pdbx_seq_one_letter_code
_entity_poly.pdbx_strand_id
1 'polypeptide(L)'
;MARYPGSSLKNTLRLVSAVALLASPEIAVAQSTPPAASQSVQGLDADWDGTLDAGGAKLRLVLHVHSAAGGGTVATLDSVDQKVEGLAVTALNRTGDKMGFQIPIVGARYDGTLAADGQSIKGWWVQGASLPLTFNRRAPGAAAPVAAAAPKRPQTPQPPFPYRAEEVSFTDDGAKLAGTLMLPPGKPLATVVLIAGSGAQTRDEEVAGHKIFLVMADYLARHDIAVLRYDKRGIGASTGDFLHATSMDFAADAEAAVAYLHSRPDIDPRHIGLIGHSEGGLVAPIVADKDPRIAFVVLMAGPGENGLKLLLEQGDLIMKADGASDQTIATSHTFRESLFEAIRDEPDQQKRDAKLRAIIEVTPAAKNMTPAAIDGQIRTISTDWFRNFFSYDPVPALSKIRAPVLASGGSLDLQVPAKENLAAIRAALASNKHVTVTELPGLNHLFQPAKTGSPAEYGAIEQTIAPEALTMITDWVVKQAGR
;
A
#
# COMPACT_ATOMS: atom_id res chain seq x y z
N MET A 1 34.75 -21.72 26.81
CA MET A 1 34.49 -20.27 26.99
C MET A 1 34.91 -19.55 25.70
N ALA A 2 33.99 -19.35 24.78
CA ALA A 2 34.22 -18.56 23.58
C ALA A 2 33.24 -17.38 23.62
N ARG A 3 33.78 -16.16 23.62
CA ARG A 3 33.05 -14.89 23.64
C ARG A 3 32.43 -14.68 22.26
N TYR A 4 31.13 -14.59 22.17
CA TYR A 4 30.41 -14.11 20.97
C TYR A 4 30.49 -12.57 20.91
N PRO A 5 30.82 -11.97 19.76
CA PRO A 5 30.69 -10.54 19.57
C PRO A 5 29.22 -10.19 19.33
N GLY A 6 28.69 -9.27 20.13
CA GLY A 6 27.34 -8.73 19.97
C GLY A 6 27.26 -7.81 18.75
N SER A 7 26.70 -8.30 17.67
CA SER A 7 26.29 -7.49 16.52
C SER A 7 24.77 -7.49 16.38
N SER A 8 24.20 -6.38 16.71
CA SER A 8 23.02 -5.69 16.20
C SER A 8 21.90 -6.52 15.54
N LEU A 9 21.03 -7.12 16.36
CA LEU A 9 19.72 -7.72 15.95
C LEU A 9 18.62 -6.65 15.77
N LYS A 10 18.93 -5.42 15.38
CA LYS A 10 17.95 -4.32 15.32
C LYS A 10 17.06 -4.29 14.08
N ASN A 11 17.31 -5.12 13.08
CA ASN A 11 16.64 -5.03 11.78
C ASN A 11 15.55 -6.10 11.51
N THR A 12 15.34 -7.06 12.40
CA THR A 12 14.50 -8.24 12.10
C THR A 12 12.99 -7.97 12.11
N LEU A 13 12.53 -6.82 12.65
CA LEU A 13 11.09 -6.51 12.76
C LEU A 13 10.56 -5.56 11.69
N ARG A 14 11.39 -5.15 10.71
CA ARG A 14 11.02 -4.08 9.77
C ARG A 14 10.07 -4.48 8.63
N LEU A 15 9.81 -5.77 8.41
CA LEU A 15 9.18 -6.23 7.17
C LEU A 15 7.68 -6.49 7.17
N VAL A 16 7.06 -6.60 8.34
CA VAL A 16 5.59 -6.72 8.40
C VAL A 16 4.91 -5.36 8.12
N SER A 17 5.66 -4.26 8.24
CA SER A 17 5.13 -2.90 8.12
C SER A 17 5.02 -2.36 6.68
N ALA A 18 5.68 -2.97 5.69
CA ALA A 18 5.73 -2.42 4.33
C ALA A 18 4.39 -2.53 3.56
N VAL A 19 3.52 -3.46 3.95
CA VAL A 19 2.20 -3.63 3.29
C VAL A 19 1.13 -2.72 3.90
N ALA A 20 1.30 -2.25 5.14
CA ALA A 20 0.28 -1.49 5.87
C ALA A 20 0.46 0.05 5.85
N LEU A 21 1.55 0.58 5.29
CA LEU A 21 1.92 2.00 5.40
C LEU A 21 1.52 2.88 4.20
N LEU A 22 0.79 2.35 3.23
CA LEU A 22 0.43 3.08 2.00
C LEU A 22 -1.04 3.51 1.91
N ALA A 23 -1.74 3.66 3.04
CA ALA A 23 -3.05 4.30 3.05
C ALA A 23 -2.94 5.69 3.70
N SER A 24 -2.89 6.73 2.88
CA SER A 24 -3.21 8.10 3.34
C SER A 24 -4.73 8.27 3.22
N PRO A 25 -5.51 8.31 4.32
CA PRO A 25 -6.87 8.78 4.22
C PRO A 25 -6.82 10.30 4.01
N GLU A 26 -7.51 10.83 3.03
CA GLU A 26 -7.93 12.24 3.03
C GLU A 26 -8.86 12.43 4.23
N ILE A 27 -8.30 12.94 5.33
CA ILE A 27 -9.06 13.24 6.54
C ILE A 27 -9.68 14.61 6.35
N ALA A 28 -10.98 14.66 6.17
CA ALA A 28 -11.74 15.88 6.35
C ALA A 28 -11.53 16.38 7.80
N VAL A 29 -10.85 17.52 7.95
CA VAL A 29 -10.58 18.13 9.25
C VAL A 29 -11.89 18.65 9.83
N ALA A 30 -12.55 17.85 10.65
CA ALA A 30 -13.54 18.35 11.58
C ALA A 30 -12.80 19.07 12.70
N GLN A 31 -13.06 20.36 12.88
CA GLN A 31 -12.52 21.15 13.99
C GLN A 31 -13.01 20.55 15.32
N SER A 32 -12.11 19.83 16.00
CA SER A 32 -12.36 19.33 17.34
C SER A 32 -12.02 20.39 18.39
N THR A 33 -12.95 20.63 19.31
CA THR A 33 -12.75 21.43 20.52
C THR A 33 -11.53 20.93 21.32
N PRO A 34 -10.70 21.82 21.88
CA PRO A 34 -9.51 21.42 22.65
C PRO A 34 -9.91 20.64 23.91
N PRO A 35 -9.19 19.54 24.23
CA PRO A 35 -9.43 18.78 25.47
C PRO A 35 -8.95 19.57 26.69
N ALA A 36 -9.57 19.28 27.84
CA ALA A 36 -9.35 19.90 29.13
C ALA A 36 -7.88 19.88 29.59
N ALA A 37 -7.48 20.95 30.27
CA ALA A 37 -6.14 21.24 30.76
C ALA A 37 -5.49 20.08 31.53
N SER A 38 -4.36 19.59 31.00
CA SER A 38 -3.46 18.64 31.68
C SER A 38 -2.44 19.41 32.54
N GLN A 39 -1.95 18.77 33.59
CA GLN A 39 -0.93 19.31 34.50
C GLN A 39 0.30 19.81 33.71
N SER A 40 0.89 20.92 34.16
CA SER A 40 2.05 21.55 33.51
C SER A 40 3.22 20.56 33.37
N VAL A 41 3.61 20.28 32.14
CA VAL A 41 4.73 19.37 31.84
C VAL A 41 6.00 20.22 31.79
N GLN A 42 6.55 20.55 32.98
CA GLN A 42 7.71 21.46 33.11
C GLN A 42 8.89 21.02 32.24
N GLY A 43 9.47 22.00 31.52
CA GLY A 43 10.69 21.83 30.73
C GLY A 43 10.49 21.26 29.32
N LEU A 44 9.26 21.03 28.89
CA LEU A 44 8.97 20.60 27.50
C LEU A 44 8.50 21.77 26.60
N ASP A 45 8.25 22.94 27.14
CA ASP A 45 7.77 24.13 26.38
C ASP A 45 8.79 24.51 25.31
N ALA A 46 8.55 24.11 24.08
CA ALA A 46 9.32 24.35 22.86
C ALA A 46 8.68 23.67 21.65
N ASP A 47 9.24 23.97 20.49
CA ASP A 47 9.13 23.12 19.30
C ASP A 47 10.24 22.07 19.30
N TRP A 48 9.86 20.83 18.91
CA TRP A 48 10.75 19.70 18.88
C TRP A 48 10.74 19.04 17.49
N ASP A 49 11.90 19.05 16.85
CA ASP A 49 12.07 18.48 15.50
C ASP A 49 12.51 17.03 15.58
N GLY A 50 11.80 16.14 14.89
CA GLY A 50 12.13 14.72 14.77
C GLY A 50 12.05 14.23 13.33
N THR A 51 12.77 13.15 13.04
CA THR A 51 12.64 12.45 11.76
C THR A 51 12.35 10.99 12.05
N LEU A 52 11.17 10.54 11.66
CA LEU A 52 10.76 9.15 11.73
C LEU A 52 11.17 8.41 10.47
N ASP A 53 11.94 7.35 10.61
CA ASP A 53 12.27 6.45 9.49
C ASP A 53 11.24 5.32 9.44
N ALA A 54 10.32 5.44 8.50
CA ALA A 54 9.18 4.53 8.34
C ALA A 54 9.44 3.49 7.21
N GLY A 55 10.64 2.88 7.18
CA GLY A 55 10.92 1.79 6.25
C GLY A 55 11.12 2.23 4.81
N GLY A 56 11.86 3.35 4.60
CA GLY A 56 12.16 3.92 3.28
C GLY A 56 11.62 5.33 3.08
N ALA A 57 10.60 5.74 3.84
CA ALA A 57 10.16 7.12 3.90
C ALA A 57 10.66 7.78 5.19
N LYS A 58 11.34 8.91 5.06
CA LYS A 58 11.72 9.76 6.20
C LYS A 58 10.65 10.82 6.39
N LEU A 59 9.91 10.73 7.49
CA LEU A 59 8.87 11.69 7.84
C LEU A 59 9.39 12.65 8.88
N ARG A 60 9.48 13.93 8.53
CA ARG A 60 9.82 14.98 9.49
C ARG A 60 8.58 15.36 10.30
N LEU A 61 8.72 15.27 11.61
CA LEU A 61 7.69 15.55 12.57
C LEU A 61 8.09 16.77 13.41
N VAL A 62 7.14 17.64 13.70
CA VAL A 62 7.34 18.75 14.64
C VAL A 62 6.33 18.61 15.76
N LEU A 63 6.81 18.37 16.97
CA LEU A 63 6.00 18.37 18.17
C LEU A 63 6.04 19.79 18.78
N HIS A 64 4.91 20.47 18.79
CA HIS A 64 4.72 21.77 19.42
C HIS A 64 4.20 21.54 20.84
N VAL A 65 4.92 22.04 21.84
CA VAL A 65 4.49 21.99 23.23
C VAL A 65 4.52 23.41 23.78
N HIS A 66 3.38 23.97 24.12
CA HIS A 66 3.28 25.37 24.57
C HIS A 66 2.36 25.49 25.78
N SER A 67 2.67 26.48 26.59
CA SER A 67 1.83 26.87 27.72
C SER A 67 0.55 27.58 27.23
N ALA A 68 -0.59 27.12 27.69
CA ALA A 68 -1.88 27.74 27.36
C ALA A 68 -2.15 29.02 28.17
N ALA A 69 -2.89 29.98 27.62
CA ALA A 69 -3.25 31.27 28.20
C ALA A 69 -4.11 31.18 29.48
N GLY A 70 -4.39 30.01 30.03
CA GLY A 70 -5.13 29.77 31.27
C GLY A 70 -4.40 28.89 32.26
N GLY A 71 -3.12 28.64 32.04
CA GLY A 71 -2.35 27.59 32.75
C GLY A 71 -2.68 26.21 32.20
N GLY A 72 -1.68 25.38 32.06
CA GLY A 72 -1.77 24.07 31.39
C GLY A 72 -0.90 24.02 30.15
N THR A 73 -0.76 22.84 29.57
CA THR A 73 0.06 22.61 28.37
C THR A 73 -0.82 22.18 27.21
N VAL A 74 -0.66 22.79 26.07
CA VAL A 74 -1.26 22.36 24.79
C VAL A 74 -0.15 21.81 23.95
N ALA A 75 -0.41 20.67 23.29
CA ALA A 75 0.54 20.10 22.36
C ALA A 75 -0.15 19.66 21.06
N THR A 76 0.54 19.91 19.95
CA THR A 76 0.15 19.43 18.62
C THR A 76 1.35 18.83 17.91
N LEU A 77 1.10 18.01 16.91
CA LEU A 77 2.14 17.47 16.06
C LEU A 77 1.85 17.77 14.59
N ASP A 78 2.89 18.23 13.90
CA ASP A 78 2.87 18.38 12.45
C ASP A 78 3.64 17.24 11.80
N SER A 79 3.11 16.71 10.70
CA SER A 79 3.85 15.86 9.78
C SER A 79 4.19 16.67 8.53
N VAL A 80 5.41 17.21 8.51
CA VAL A 80 5.85 18.20 7.52
C VAL A 80 5.78 17.66 6.09
N ASP A 81 6.28 16.42 5.90
CA ASP A 81 6.35 15.82 4.57
C ASP A 81 4.98 15.35 4.05
N GLN A 82 4.04 15.07 4.95
CA GLN A 82 2.66 14.73 4.62
C GLN A 82 1.74 15.97 4.53
N LYS A 83 2.26 17.18 4.83
CA LYS A 83 1.50 18.46 4.86
C LYS A 83 0.31 18.39 5.81
N VAL A 84 0.44 17.66 6.91
CA VAL A 84 -0.57 17.60 7.97
C VAL A 84 -0.09 18.42 9.13
N GLU A 85 -0.90 19.37 9.57
CA GLU A 85 -0.58 20.31 10.65
C GLU A 85 -1.61 20.20 11.77
N GLY A 86 -1.18 20.48 13.01
CA GLY A 86 -2.07 20.63 14.15
C GLY A 86 -2.73 19.36 14.64
N LEU A 87 -2.15 18.16 14.40
CA LEU A 87 -2.67 16.92 14.97
C LEU A 87 -2.69 17.04 16.50
N ALA A 88 -3.87 16.87 17.09
CA ALA A 88 -4.04 17.00 18.54
C ALA A 88 -3.25 15.92 19.28
N VAL A 89 -2.32 16.35 20.13
CA VAL A 89 -1.59 15.50 21.07
C VAL A 89 -2.38 15.40 22.37
N THR A 90 -2.65 14.18 22.79
CA THR A 90 -3.38 13.89 24.03
C THR A 90 -2.51 13.09 25.00
N ALA A 91 -2.94 12.98 26.25
CA ALA A 91 -2.23 12.24 27.29
C ALA A 91 -0.73 12.60 27.39
N LEU A 92 -0.36 13.85 27.06
CA LEU A 92 1.00 14.32 27.25
C LEU A 92 1.32 14.27 28.76
N ASN A 93 2.33 13.50 29.12
CA ASN A 93 2.75 13.34 30.50
C ASN A 93 4.27 13.34 30.61
N ARG A 94 4.77 13.66 31.81
CA ARG A 94 6.17 13.58 32.15
C ARG A 94 6.32 13.16 33.60
N THR A 95 7.19 12.17 33.85
CA THR A 95 7.58 11.73 35.18
C THR A 95 9.09 11.58 35.24
N GLY A 96 9.77 12.54 35.92
CA GLY A 96 11.22 12.62 35.91
C GLY A 96 11.76 12.94 34.50
N ASP A 97 12.57 12.03 33.96
CA ASP A 97 13.09 12.09 32.59
C ASP A 97 12.19 11.39 31.56
N LYS A 98 11.21 10.60 31.98
CA LYS A 98 10.28 9.90 31.09
C LYS A 98 9.14 10.79 30.65
N MET A 99 8.81 10.72 29.36
CA MET A 99 7.65 11.42 28.80
C MET A 99 6.93 10.55 27.79
N GLY A 100 5.63 10.79 27.64
CA GLY A 100 4.82 10.11 26.65
C GLY A 100 3.65 10.95 26.18
N PHE A 101 3.13 10.64 24.99
CA PHE A 101 1.92 11.24 24.44
C PHE A 101 1.22 10.33 23.46
N GLN A 102 -0.02 10.68 23.10
CA GLN A 102 -0.84 9.96 22.13
C GLN A 102 -1.38 10.89 21.06
N ILE A 103 -1.62 10.36 19.87
CA ILE A 103 -2.29 11.03 18.75
C ILE A 103 -3.42 10.11 18.27
N PRO A 104 -4.61 10.18 18.90
CA PRO A 104 -5.69 9.21 18.70
C PRO A 104 -6.18 9.13 17.25
N ILE A 105 -6.21 10.26 16.55
CA ILE A 105 -6.74 10.36 15.17
C ILE A 105 -5.95 9.50 14.17
N VAL A 106 -4.65 9.25 14.45
CA VAL A 106 -3.79 8.38 13.62
C VAL A 106 -3.39 7.10 14.35
N GLY A 107 -3.97 6.83 15.53
CA GLY A 107 -3.65 5.64 16.34
C GLY A 107 -2.20 5.56 16.78
N ALA A 108 -1.50 6.71 16.90
CA ALA A 108 -0.10 6.77 17.25
C ALA A 108 0.12 7.10 18.73
N ARG A 109 1.24 6.63 19.28
CA ARG A 109 1.78 7.04 20.57
C ARG A 109 3.28 7.18 20.51
N TYR A 110 3.83 7.96 21.43
CA TYR A 110 5.26 8.12 21.63
C TYR A 110 5.61 7.94 23.11
N ASP A 111 6.68 7.19 23.38
CA ASP A 111 7.27 7.01 24.71
C ASP A 111 8.76 7.31 24.61
N GLY A 112 9.27 8.27 25.39
CA GLY A 112 10.64 8.72 25.29
C GLY A 112 11.25 9.12 26.63
N THR A 113 12.56 9.42 26.56
CA THR A 113 13.38 9.88 27.68
C THR A 113 14.03 11.20 27.30
N LEU A 114 13.76 12.24 28.09
CA LEU A 114 14.39 13.54 27.95
C LEU A 114 15.85 13.45 28.41
N ALA A 115 16.77 13.92 27.59
CA ALA A 115 18.18 14.01 27.94
C ALA A 115 18.41 14.97 29.12
N ALA A 116 19.48 14.78 29.90
CA ALA A 116 19.76 15.59 31.07
C ALA A 116 19.99 17.08 30.75
N ASP A 117 20.47 17.38 29.53
CA ASP A 117 20.63 18.74 29.01
C ASP A 117 19.33 19.39 28.53
N GLY A 118 18.24 18.64 28.50
CA GLY A 118 16.93 19.11 28.01
C GLY A 118 16.87 19.38 26.51
N GLN A 119 17.85 18.94 25.72
CA GLN A 119 17.94 19.27 24.30
C GLN A 119 17.41 18.17 23.38
N SER A 120 17.21 16.94 23.86
CA SER A 120 16.67 15.85 23.05
C SER A 120 15.78 14.92 23.86
N ILE A 121 14.82 14.29 23.16
CA ILE A 121 13.96 13.25 23.68
C ILE A 121 14.16 12.02 22.81
N LYS A 122 14.75 10.96 23.35
CA LYS A 122 14.98 9.71 22.64
C LYS A 122 13.91 8.70 23.01
N GLY A 123 13.25 8.13 22.03
CA GLY A 123 12.14 7.23 22.35
C GLY A 123 11.68 6.40 21.15
N TRP A 124 10.44 5.94 21.26
CA TRP A 124 9.80 5.07 20.32
C TRP A 124 8.46 5.63 19.89
N TRP A 125 8.29 5.77 18.60
CA TRP A 125 7.01 6.00 17.95
C TRP A 125 6.32 4.66 17.71
N VAL A 126 5.06 4.53 18.10
CA VAL A 126 4.29 3.31 17.93
C VAL A 126 3.02 3.63 17.17
N GLN A 127 2.94 3.13 15.94
CA GLN A 127 1.79 3.23 15.06
C GLN A 127 1.80 1.99 14.16
N GLY A 128 1.10 0.93 14.58
CA GLY A 128 1.21 -0.38 13.95
C GLY A 128 2.56 -1.06 14.18
N ALA A 129 3.66 -0.34 14.00
CA ALA A 129 5.03 -0.76 14.31
C ALA A 129 5.65 0.15 15.36
N SER A 130 6.74 -0.32 16.00
CA SER A 130 7.53 0.46 16.93
C SER A 130 8.82 0.92 16.26
N LEU A 131 8.95 2.22 16.04
CA LEU A 131 10.07 2.84 15.31
C LEU A 131 10.85 3.79 16.24
N PRO A 132 12.19 3.79 16.19
CA PRO A 132 12.97 4.72 16.98
C PRO A 132 12.75 6.15 16.44
N LEU A 133 12.49 7.08 17.35
CA LEU A 133 12.35 8.50 17.02
C LEU A 133 13.05 9.34 18.09
N THR A 134 13.87 10.27 17.64
CA THR A 134 14.48 11.29 18.50
C THR A 134 13.93 12.65 18.11
N PHE A 135 13.32 13.34 19.07
CA PHE A 135 12.99 14.75 18.94
C PHE A 135 14.15 15.61 19.50
N ASN A 136 14.56 16.62 18.77
CA ASN A 136 15.55 17.59 19.18
C ASN A 136 14.88 18.94 19.40
N ARG A 137 15.21 19.62 20.50
CA ARG A 137 14.66 20.94 20.80
C ARG A 137 15.11 21.93 19.72
N ARG A 138 14.16 22.65 19.14
CA ARG A 138 14.47 23.69 18.17
C ARG A 138 15.08 24.89 18.88
N ALA A 139 16.18 25.38 18.34
CA ALA A 139 16.81 26.60 18.87
C ALA A 139 15.88 27.81 18.67
N PRO A 140 15.82 28.74 19.63
CA PRO A 140 15.02 29.95 19.47
C PRO A 140 15.39 30.72 18.19
N GLY A 141 14.39 31.04 17.37
CA GLY A 141 14.57 31.75 16.09
C GLY A 141 15.05 30.85 14.92
N ALA A 142 15.25 29.55 15.12
CA ALA A 142 15.50 28.66 14.02
C ALA A 142 14.24 28.47 13.17
N ALA A 143 14.40 28.47 11.85
CA ALA A 143 13.29 28.23 10.93
C ALA A 143 12.71 26.83 11.14
N ALA A 144 11.38 26.71 11.05
CA ALA A 144 10.71 25.42 11.01
C ALA A 144 11.20 24.60 9.81
N PRO A 145 11.28 23.25 9.92
CA PRO A 145 11.59 22.43 8.77
C PRO A 145 10.54 22.68 7.67
N VAL A 146 10.99 23.15 6.53
CA VAL A 146 10.11 23.33 5.37
C VAL A 146 10.00 21.98 4.66
N ALA A 147 8.78 21.60 4.26
CA ALA A 147 8.58 20.41 3.44
C ALA A 147 9.52 20.48 2.23
N ALA A 148 10.27 19.42 1.97
CA ALA A 148 10.98 19.32 0.72
C ALA A 148 9.96 19.48 -0.41
N ALA A 149 10.34 20.16 -1.50
CA ALA A 149 9.47 20.23 -2.65
C ALA A 149 9.10 18.80 -3.04
N ALA A 150 7.79 18.50 -3.06
CA ALA A 150 7.33 17.18 -3.46
C ALA A 150 7.93 16.85 -4.84
N PRO A 151 8.43 15.64 -5.07
CA PRO A 151 8.91 15.26 -6.37
C PRO A 151 7.86 15.59 -7.44
N LYS A 152 8.32 16.10 -8.57
CA LYS A 152 7.41 16.40 -9.69
C LYS A 152 6.74 15.12 -10.15
N ARG A 153 5.47 15.22 -10.56
CA ARG A 153 4.70 14.13 -11.16
C ARG A 153 4.26 14.57 -12.56
N PRO A 154 5.19 14.63 -13.53
CA PRO A 154 4.93 15.26 -14.85
C PRO A 154 3.85 14.55 -15.66
N GLN A 155 3.60 13.27 -15.38
CA GLN A 155 2.57 12.49 -16.04
C GLN A 155 1.16 12.66 -15.43
N THR A 156 1.02 13.34 -14.28
CA THR A 156 -0.32 13.59 -13.71
C THR A 156 -1.13 14.41 -14.69
N PRO A 157 -2.26 13.90 -15.20
CA PRO A 157 -3.06 14.57 -16.22
C PRO A 157 -3.54 15.94 -15.76
N GLN A 158 -3.49 16.89 -16.66
CA GLN A 158 -3.94 18.27 -16.45
C GLN A 158 -4.96 18.66 -17.52
N PRO A 159 -5.99 19.46 -17.18
CA PRO A 159 -6.95 19.96 -18.15
C PRO A 159 -6.29 20.93 -19.16
N PRO A 160 -6.84 21.09 -20.39
CA PRO A 160 -8.09 20.46 -20.86
C PRO A 160 -7.91 19.01 -21.27
N PHE A 161 -8.92 18.17 -20.92
CA PHE A 161 -8.92 16.76 -21.33
C PHE A 161 -9.63 16.57 -22.67
N PRO A 162 -9.12 15.71 -23.59
CA PRO A 162 -9.78 15.43 -24.86
C PRO A 162 -10.92 14.42 -24.73
N TYR A 163 -11.18 13.89 -23.57
CA TYR A 163 -12.18 12.88 -23.23
C TYR A 163 -13.16 13.41 -22.17
N ARG A 164 -14.32 12.77 -22.06
CA ARG A 164 -15.31 13.02 -21.00
C ARG A 164 -15.04 12.08 -19.82
N ALA A 165 -15.11 12.59 -18.60
CA ALA A 165 -15.08 11.81 -17.38
C ALA A 165 -16.45 11.89 -16.70
N GLU A 166 -17.05 10.74 -16.41
CA GLU A 166 -18.34 10.61 -15.73
C GLU A 166 -18.12 9.96 -14.37
N GLU A 167 -18.64 10.59 -13.32
CA GLU A 167 -18.76 9.92 -12.02
C GLU A 167 -19.90 8.89 -12.10
N VAL A 168 -19.57 7.67 -11.77
CA VAL A 168 -20.50 6.53 -11.89
C VAL A 168 -20.54 5.75 -10.58
N SER A 169 -21.59 4.92 -10.41
CA SER A 169 -21.65 3.97 -9.32
C SER A 169 -22.39 2.70 -9.74
N PHE A 170 -21.98 1.59 -9.16
CA PHE A 170 -22.61 0.28 -9.31
C PHE A 170 -22.61 -0.42 -7.95
N THR A 171 -23.28 -1.56 -7.82
CA THR A 171 -23.45 -2.22 -6.52
C THR A 171 -23.05 -3.69 -6.60
N ASP A 172 -22.40 -4.16 -5.52
CA ASP A 172 -22.15 -5.56 -5.28
C ASP A 172 -22.40 -5.87 -3.79
N ASP A 173 -23.20 -6.89 -3.50
CA ASP A 173 -23.55 -7.38 -2.16
C ASP A 173 -23.75 -6.26 -1.12
N GLY A 174 -24.58 -5.27 -1.47
CA GLY A 174 -24.90 -4.12 -0.61
C GLY A 174 -23.84 -3.02 -0.56
N ALA A 175 -22.66 -3.23 -1.08
CA ALA A 175 -21.66 -2.20 -1.27
C ALA A 175 -21.99 -1.36 -2.51
N LYS A 176 -22.01 -0.03 -2.36
CA LYS A 176 -22.07 0.91 -3.47
C LYS A 176 -20.65 1.31 -3.83
N LEU A 177 -20.21 0.93 -5.03
CA LEU A 177 -18.88 1.21 -5.55
C LEU A 177 -18.92 2.48 -6.39
N ALA A 178 -18.09 3.45 -6.03
CA ALA A 178 -17.96 4.72 -6.73
C ALA A 178 -16.78 4.67 -7.71
N GLY A 179 -17.00 5.13 -8.93
CA GLY A 179 -15.99 5.09 -9.97
C GLY A 179 -16.04 6.30 -10.88
N THR A 180 -15.06 6.37 -11.76
CA THR A 180 -15.01 7.34 -12.87
C THR A 180 -14.89 6.56 -14.19
N LEU A 181 -15.84 6.77 -15.10
CA LEU A 181 -15.79 6.26 -16.46
C LEU A 181 -15.26 7.36 -17.38
N MET A 182 -14.09 7.12 -17.97
CA MET A 182 -13.47 8.02 -18.95
C MET A 182 -13.82 7.54 -20.34
N LEU A 183 -14.41 8.42 -21.14
CA LEU A 183 -14.93 8.14 -22.47
C LEU A 183 -14.24 9.01 -23.52
N PRO A 184 -13.50 8.43 -24.47
CA PRO A 184 -12.90 9.18 -25.58
C PRO A 184 -13.98 9.81 -26.46
N PRO A 185 -13.60 10.77 -27.33
CA PRO A 185 -14.52 11.27 -28.35
C PRO A 185 -14.97 10.15 -29.30
N GLY A 186 -16.26 10.06 -29.56
CA GLY A 186 -16.82 9.04 -30.49
C GLY A 186 -17.03 7.68 -29.80
N LYS A 187 -17.04 6.62 -30.62
CA LYS A 187 -17.21 5.25 -30.15
C LYS A 187 -15.87 4.68 -29.72
N PRO A 188 -15.72 4.21 -28.45
CA PRO A 188 -14.49 3.58 -28.02
C PRO A 188 -14.13 2.34 -28.84
N LEU A 189 -12.85 2.13 -29.12
CA LEU A 189 -12.34 0.89 -29.73
C LEU A 189 -12.52 -0.29 -28.78
N ALA A 190 -12.21 -0.06 -27.51
CA ALA A 190 -12.39 -1.01 -26.40
C ALA A 190 -12.78 -0.27 -25.13
N THR A 191 -13.24 -1.01 -24.13
CA THR A 191 -13.46 -0.51 -22.78
C THR A 191 -12.74 -1.41 -21.79
N VAL A 192 -12.04 -0.83 -20.82
CA VAL A 192 -11.32 -1.59 -19.80
C VAL A 192 -11.80 -1.25 -18.40
N VAL A 193 -11.83 -2.25 -17.52
CA VAL A 193 -11.92 -2.07 -16.09
C VAL A 193 -10.53 -2.16 -15.51
N LEU A 194 -10.08 -1.14 -14.77
CA LEU A 194 -8.84 -1.16 -14.02
C LEU A 194 -9.11 -1.74 -12.62
N ILE A 195 -8.36 -2.79 -12.27
CA ILE A 195 -8.48 -3.52 -11.00
C ILE A 195 -7.21 -3.30 -10.19
N ALA A 196 -7.34 -2.57 -9.08
CA ALA A 196 -6.22 -2.11 -8.27
C ALA A 196 -5.54 -3.24 -7.48
N GLY A 197 -4.28 -3.01 -7.15
CA GLY A 197 -3.47 -3.85 -6.29
C GLY A 197 -3.94 -3.90 -4.83
N SER A 198 -3.18 -4.58 -3.97
CA SER A 198 -3.52 -4.78 -2.56
C SER A 198 -3.57 -3.46 -1.76
N GLY A 199 -4.25 -3.52 -0.62
CA GLY A 199 -4.43 -2.36 0.26
C GLY A 199 -5.67 -1.54 -0.04
N ALA A 200 -5.82 -0.43 0.71
CA ALA A 200 -6.96 0.47 0.68
C ALA A 200 -6.85 1.44 -0.52
N GLN A 201 -7.00 0.92 -1.73
CA GLN A 201 -6.80 1.66 -2.96
C GLN A 201 -8.03 2.43 -3.39
N THR A 202 -7.85 3.73 -3.67
CA THR A 202 -8.82 4.51 -4.42
C THR A 202 -8.73 4.18 -5.92
N ARG A 203 -9.65 4.70 -6.70
CA ARG A 203 -9.69 4.56 -8.18
C ARG A 203 -8.42 5.03 -8.88
N ASP A 204 -7.61 5.88 -8.24
CA ASP A 204 -6.36 6.40 -8.80
C ASP A 204 -5.17 5.46 -8.57
N GLU A 205 -5.31 4.46 -7.67
CA GLU A 205 -4.22 3.59 -7.20
C GLU A 205 -2.99 4.43 -6.83
N GLU A 206 -3.13 5.23 -5.77
CA GLU A 206 -2.08 6.13 -5.36
C GLU A 206 -1.06 5.41 -4.47
N VAL A 207 0.17 5.28 -4.96
CA VAL A 207 1.29 4.66 -4.25
C VAL A 207 2.48 5.60 -4.25
N ALA A 208 2.99 5.97 -3.08
CA ALA A 208 4.13 6.87 -2.90
C ALA A 208 3.98 8.21 -3.65
N GLY A 209 2.76 8.74 -3.75
CA GLY A 209 2.41 9.97 -4.45
C GLY A 209 2.29 9.82 -5.97
N HIS A 210 2.27 8.61 -6.50
CA HIS A 210 2.01 8.30 -7.89
C HIS A 210 0.58 7.79 -8.07
N LYS A 211 -0.20 8.42 -8.91
CA LYS A 211 -1.57 8.01 -9.28
C LYS A 211 -1.52 7.12 -10.52
N ILE A 212 -1.18 5.86 -10.33
CA ILE A 212 -0.86 4.89 -11.38
C ILE A 212 -2.04 4.75 -12.34
N PHE A 213 -3.23 4.50 -11.81
CA PHE A 213 -4.43 4.31 -12.64
C PHE A 213 -4.96 5.60 -13.24
N LEU A 214 -4.75 6.76 -12.60
CA LEU A 214 -5.10 8.02 -13.24
C LEU A 214 -4.26 8.28 -14.49
N VAL A 215 -2.93 8.05 -14.41
CA VAL A 215 -2.01 8.22 -15.54
C VAL A 215 -2.32 7.22 -16.65
N MET A 216 -2.53 5.96 -16.30
CA MET A 216 -2.88 4.92 -17.28
C MET A 216 -4.21 5.22 -17.98
N ALA A 217 -5.24 5.60 -17.21
CA ALA A 217 -6.56 5.90 -17.75
C ALA A 217 -6.55 7.09 -18.69
N ASP A 218 -5.80 8.16 -18.37
CA ASP A 218 -5.59 9.29 -19.29
C ASP A 218 -4.92 8.85 -20.58
N TYR A 219 -3.86 8.03 -20.47
CA TYR A 219 -3.14 7.54 -21.64
C TYR A 219 -4.04 6.68 -22.54
N LEU A 220 -4.77 5.74 -21.98
CA LEU A 220 -5.70 4.87 -22.71
C LEU A 220 -6.85 5.67 -23.36
N ALA A 221 -7.44 6.63 -22.61
CA ALA A 221 -8.52 7.45 -23.14
C ALA A 221 -8.10 8.35 -24.30
N ARG A 222 -6.82 8.80 -24.33
CA ARG A 222 -6.23 9.51 -25.48
C ARG A 222 -5.97 8.61 -26.70
N HIS A 223 -6.06 7.29 -26.53
CA HIS A 223 -5.92 6.28 -27.58
C HIS A 223 -7.23 5.53 -27.86
N ASP A 224 -8.36 6.24 -27.74
CA ASP A 224 -9.69 5.76 -28.05
C ASP A 224 -10.17 4.54 -27.25
N ILE A 225 -9.62 4.30 -26.05
CA ILE A 225 -10.04 3.24 -25.14
C ILE A 225 -10.80 3.86 -23.97
N ALA A 226 -12.05 3.45 -23.75
CA ALA A 226 -12.79 3.85 -22.55
C ALA A 226 -12.26 3.13 -21.31
N VAL A 227 -12.27 3.82 -20.16
CA VAL A 227 -11.67 3.28 -18.92
C VAL A 227 -12.60 3.49 -17.75
N LEU A 228 -12.97 2.40 -17.08
CA LEU A 228 -13.62 2.42 -15.78
C LEU A 228 -12.60 2.10 -14.70
N ARG A 229 -12.45 3.01 -13.75
CA ARG A 229 -11.68 2.82 -12.52
C ARG A 229 -12.56 3.17 -11.33
N TYR A 230 -12.44 2.42 -10.22
CA TYR A 230 -13.34 2.56 -9.08
C TYR A 230 -12.59 2.42 -7.75
N ASP A 231 -13.14 3.04 -6.70
CA ASP A 231 -12.62 2.91 -5.34
C ASP A 231 -12.98 1.52 -4.80
N LYS A 232 -12.04 0.81 -4.20
CA LYS A 232 -12.32 -0.47 -3.52
C LYS A 232 -13.45 -0.30 -2.51
N ARG A 233 -14.20 -1.37 -2.23
CA ARG A 233 -15.26 -1.37 -1.20
C ARG A 233 -14.74 -0.82 0.12
N GLY A 234 -15.51 0.09 0.76
CA GLY A 234 -15.14 0.74 2.03
C GLY A 234 -14.05 1.81 1.92
N ILE A 235 -13.57 2.15 0.71
CA ILE A 235 -12.51 3.13 0.49
C ILE A 235 -13.03 4.29 -0.36
N GLY A 236 -12.46 5.49 -0.16
CA GLY A 236 -12.81 6.69 -0.93
C GLY A 236 -14.30 7.01 -0.84
N ALA A 237 -14.97 7.05 -1.98
CA ALA A 237 -16.41 7.28 -2.07
C ALA A 237 -17.25 5.98 -2.13
N SER A 238 -16.61 4.82 -2.07
CA SER A 238 -17.28 3.53 -2.02
C SER A 238 -17.72 3.17 -0.61
N THR A 239 -18.91 2.56 -0.48
CA THR A 239 -19.37 1.95 0.78
C THR A 239 -18.96 0.48 0.86
N GLY A 240 -19.25 -0.17 1.99
CA GLY A 240 -18.92 -1.58 2.23
C GLY A 240 -17.84 -1.76 3.28
N ASP A 241 -17.42 -3.00 3.49
CA ASP A 241 -16.44 -3.38 4.50
C ASP A 241 -15.13 -3.80 3.84
N PHE A 242 -14.13 -2.94 3.90
CA PHE A 242 -12.78 -3.23 3.41
C PHE A 242 -12.00 -4.14 4.36
N LEU A 243 -12.22 -4.02 5.68
CA LEU A 243 -11.38 -4.68 6.67
C LEU A 243 -11.55 -6.22 6.67
N HIS A 244 -12.73 -6.70 6.30
CA HIS A 244 -13.03 -8.13 6.20
C HIS A 244 -13.06 -8.64 4.75
N ALA A 245 -12.86 -7.75 3.76
CA ALA A 245 -12.84 -8.12 2.37
C ALA A 245 -11.60 -8.94 1.99
N THR A 246 -11.79 -9.85 1.05
CA THR A 246 -10.75 -10.72 0.47
C THR A 246 -10.60 -10.45 -1.02
N SER A 247 -9.59 -11.05 -1.65
CA SER A 247 -9.46 -11.00 -3.12
C SER A 247 -10.68 -11.57 -3.86
N MET A 248 -11.46 -12.44 -3.20
CA MET A 248 -12.70 -12.98 -3.77
C MET A 248 -13.82 -11.93 -3.80
N ASP A 249 -13.90 -11.09 -2.75
CA ASP A 249 -14.85 -9.98 -2.70
C ASP A 249 -14.47 -8.89 -3.73
N PHE A 250 -13.17 -8.63 -3.91
CA PHE A 250 -12.70 -7.72 -4.95
C PHE A 250 -12.95 -8.27 -6.37
N ALA A 251 -12.99 -9.60 -6.54
CA ALA A 251 -13.40 -10.20 -7.81
C ALA A 251 -14.90 -9.98 -8.07
N ALA A 252 -15.76 -10.12 -7.06
CA ALA A 252 -17.18 -9.82 -7.17
C ALA A 252 -17.43 -8.33 -7.48
N ASP A 253 -16.68 -7.42 -6.86
CA ASP A 253 -16.70 -5.98 -7.21
C ASP A 253 -16.37 -5.73 -8.68
N ALA A 254 -15.33 -6.41 -9.19
CA ALA A 254 -14.93 -6.28 -10.59
C ALA A 254 -15.95 -6.91 -11.55
N GLU A 255 -16.60 -8.03 -11.18
CA GLU A 255 -17.73 -8.61 -11.92
C GLU A 255 -18.90 -7.61 -12.00
N ALA A 256 -19.21 -6.91 -10.90
CA ALA A 256 -20.25 -5.87 -10.89
C ALA A 256 -19.86 -4.65 -11.78
N ALA A 257 -18.58 -4.27 -11.81
CA ALA A 257 -18.07 -3.24 -12.72
C ALA A 257 -18.25 -3.64 -14.19
N VAL A 258 -17.96 -4.89 -14.54
CA VAL A 258 -18.19 -5.44 -15.89
C VAL A 258 -19.69 -5.46 -16.22
N ALA A 259 -20.54 -5.91 -15.30
CA ALA A 259 -21.98 -5.92 -15.48
C ALA A 259 -22.55 -4.50 -15.70
N TYR A 260 -22.03 -3.51 -14.96
CA TYR A 260 -22.37 -2.12 -15.18
C TYR A 260 -22.01 -1.66 -16.61
N LEU A 261 -20.81 -1.97 -17.10
CA LEU A 261 -20.43 -1.62 -18.48
C LEU A 261 -21.29 -2.32 -19.52
N HIS A 262 -21.70 -3.56 -19.31
CA HIS A 262 -22.64 -4.26 -20.19
C HIS A 262 -24.03 -3.62 -20.23
N SER A 263 -24.43 -2.90 -19.20
CA SER A 263 -25.73 -2.18 -19.16
C SER A 263 -25.71 -0.85 -19.90
N ARG A 264 -24.54 -0.36 -20.29
CA ARG A 264 -24.35 0.94 -20.94
C ARG A 264 -24.61 0.86 -22.45
N PRO A 265 -25.50 1.70 -23.03
CA PRO A 265 -25.79 1.69 -24.46
C PRO A 265 -24.66 2.27 -25.34
N ASP A 266 -23.77 3.05 -24.75
CA ASP A 266 -22.61 3.70 -25.42
C ASP A 266 -21.31 2.85 -25.36
N ILE A 267 -21.36 1.67 -24.72
CA ILE A 267 -20.24 0.73 -24.65
C ILE A 267 -20.54 -0.50 -25.53
N ASP A 268 -19.56 -0.92 -26.30
CA ASP A 268 -19.67 -2.19 -27.05
C ASP A 268 -19.34 -3.36 -26.12
N PRO A 269 -20.34 -4.19 -25.77
CA PRO A 269 -20.14 -5.28 -24.80
C PRO A 269 -19.17 -6.37 -25.27
N ARG A 270 -18.84 -6.41 -26.57
CA ARG A 270 -17.92 -7.40 -27.15
C ARG A 270 -16.45 -7.02 -26.97
N HIS A 271 -16.16 -5.77 -26.58
CA HIS A 271 -14.82 -5.23 -26.44
C HIS A 271 -14.52 -4.73 -25.03
N ILE A 272 -15.12 -5.39 -24.01
CA ILE A 272 -14.81 -5.12 -22.60
C ILE A 272 -13.71 -6.05 -22.14
N GLY A 273 -12.59 -5.47 -21.66
CA GLY A 273 -11.45 -6.19 -21.11
C GLY A 273 -11.09 -5.76 -19.71
N LEU A 274 -10.16 -6.48 -19.11
CA LEU A 274 -9.67 -6.25 -17.75
C LEU A 274 -8.18 -5.89 -17.79
N ILE A 275 -7.78 -4.92 -16.97
CA ILE A 275 -6.37 -4.63 -16.67
C ILE A 275 -6.22 -4.68 -15.16
N GLY A 276 -5.52 -5.68 -14.64
CA GLY A 276 -5.25 -5.84 -13.21
C GLY A 276 -3.79 -5.58 -12.88
N HIS A 277 -3.53 -4.77 -11.86
CA HIS A 277 -2.19 -4.52 -11.33
C HIS A 277 -1.99 -5.25 -10.01
N SER A 278 -0.85 -5.93 -9.83
CA SER A 278 -0.50 -6.62 -8.60
C SER A 278 -1.61 -7.60 -8.17
N GLU A 279 -2.25 -7.47 -6.99
CA GLU A 279 -3.45 -8.24 -6.60
C GLU A 279 -4.56 -8.17 -7.66
N GLY A 280 -4.74 -7.04 -8.34
CA GLY A 280 -5.68 -6.93 -9.45
C GLY A 280 -5.36 -7.89 -10.59
N GLY A 281 -4.08 -8.24 -10.79
CA GLY A 281 -3.63 -9.28 -11.72
C GLY A 281 -3.95 -10.71 -11.25
N LEU A 282 -4.26 -10.92 -9.97
CA LEU A 282 -4.82 -12.15 -9.44
C LEU A 282 -6.36 -12.15 -9.56
N VAL A 283 -6.99 -10.99 -9.33
CA VAL A 283 -8.44 -10.82 -9.41
C VAL A 283 -8.96 -10.95 -10.85
N ALA A 284 -8.30 -10.34 -11.83
CA ALA A 284 -8.75 -10.35 -13.23
C ALA A 284 -8.92 -11.78 -13.81
N PRO A 285 -8.04 -12.76 -13.56
CA PRO A 285 -8.26 -14.17 -13.90
C PRO A 285 -9.51 -14.79 -13.30
N ILE A 286 -9.84 -14.46 -12.04
CA ILE A 286 -11.05 -14.98 -11.37
C ILE A 286 -12.31 -14.50 -12.09
N VAL A 287 -12.35 -13.22 -12.48
CA VAL A 287 -13.46 -12.65 -13.24
C VAL A 287 -13.55 -13.28 -14.63
N ALA A 288 -12.43 -13.42 -15.33
CA ALA A 288 -12.38 -13.98 -16.68
C ALA A 288 -12.70 -15.49 -16.73
N ASP A 289 -12.45 -16.25 -15.66
CA ASP A 289 -12.90 -17.65 -15.53
C ASP A 289 -14.43 -17.75 -15.44
N LYS A 290 -15.09 -16.79 -14.76
CA LYS A 290 -16.54 -16.77 -14.55
C LYS A 290 -17.31 -16.14 -15.71
N ASP A 291 -16.74 -15.12 -16.36
CA ASP A 291 -17.41 -14.40 -17.46
C ASP A 291 -16.71 -14.59 -18.80
N PRO A 292 -17.16 -15.51 -19.65
CA PRO A 292 -16.58 -15.78 -20.96
C PRO A 292 -16.76 -14.63 -21.97
N ARG A 293 -17.49 -13.56 -21.63
CA ARG A 293 -17.67 -12.38 -22.47
C ARG A 293 -16.51 -11.40 -22.34
N ILE A 294 -15.59 -11.59 -21.39
CA ILE A 294 -14.38 -10.78 -21.28
C ILE A 294 -13.55 -10.93 -22.57
N ALA A 295 -13.35 -9.82 -23.25
CA ALA A 295 -12.71 -9.81 -24.58
C ALA A 295 -11.19 -10.04 -24.50
N PHE A 296 -10.54 -9.59 -23.44
CA PHE A 296 -9.09 -9.75 -23.19
C PHE A 296 -8.73 -9.43 -21.73
N VAL A 297 -7.56 -9.88 -21.31
CA VAL A 297 -7.05 -9.67 -19.95
C VAL A 297 -5.59 -9.19 -20.01
N VAL A 298 -5.29 -8.15 -19.25
CA VAL A 298 -3.91 -7.65 -19.04
C VAL A 298 -3.54 -7.83 -17.57
N LEU A 299 -2.45 -8.55 -17.32
CA LEU A 299 -1.88 -8.81 -16.01
C LEU A 299 -0.61 -7.97 -15.87
N MET A 300 -0.68 -6.89 -15.12
CA MET A 300 0.45 -6.01 -14.80
C MET A 300 1.03 -6.42 -13.46
N ALA A 301 2.25 -6.96 -13.44
CA ALA A 301 2.89 -7.46 -12.23
C ALA A 301 1.95 -8.37 -11.41
N GLY A 302 1.15 -9.19 -12.11
CA GLY A 302 0.19 -10.10 -11.48
C GLY A 302 0.88 -11.35 -10.92
N PRO A 303 0.42 -11.86 -9.75
CA PRO A 303 0.93 -13.11 -9.19
C PRO A 303 0.61 -14.33 -10.07
N GLY A 304 1.62 -15.13 -10.36
CA GLY A 304 1.47 -16.45 -10.96
C GLY A 304 1.67 -17.59 -9.94
N GLU A 305 2.13 -17.24 -8.75
CA GLU A 305 2.41 -18.15 -7.66
C GLU A 305 1.50 -17.91 -6.46
N ASN A 306 1.45 -18.89 -5.54
CA ASN A 306 0.69 -18.79 -4.30
C ASN A 306 1.17 -17.62 -3.44
N GLY A 307 0.23 -16.91 -2.80
CA GLY A 307 0.52 -15.69 -2.05
C GLY A 307 1.46 -15.85 -0.87
N LEU A 308 1.48 -17.02 -0.20
CA LEU A 308 2.42 -17.27 0.89
C LEU A 308 3.86 -17.29 0.37
N LYS A 309 4.11 -18.07 -0.70
CA LYS A 309 5.42 -18.15 -1.34
C LYS A 309 5.85 -16.76 -1.84
N LEU A 310 4.94 -16.06 -2.51
CA LEU A 310 5.18 -14.72 -3.04
C LEU A 310 5.61 -13.73 -1.95
N LEU A 311 4.89 -13.65 -0.82
CA LEU A 311 5.24 -12.67 0.22
C LEU A 311 6.51 -13.04 1.00
N LEU A 312 6.88 -14.31 1.07
CA LEU A 312 8.19 -14.71 1.60
C LEU A 312 9.32 -14.23 0.68
N GLU A 313 9.21 -14.49 -0.61
CA GLU A 313 10.20 -14.08 -1.60
C GLU A 313 10.30 -12.56 -1.72
N GLN A 314 9.17 -11.86 -1.80
CA GLN A 314 9.09 -10.40 -1.76
C GLN A 314 9.89 -9.83 -0.58
N GLY A 315 9.67 -10.38 0.60
CA GLY A 315 10.34 -9.93 1.80
C GLY A 315 11.86 -10.15 1.74
N ASP A 316 12.31 -11.28 1.23
CA ASP A 316 13.74 -11.57 1.08
C ASP A 316 14.41 -10.61 0.09
N LEU A 317 13.78 -10.39 -1.07
CA LEU A 317 14.30 -9.52 -2.11
C LEU A 317 14.38 -8.06 -1.67
N ILE A 318 13.35 -7.54 -1.01
CA ILE A 318 13.33 -6.17 -0.49
C ILE A 318 14.41 -6.01 0.59
N MET A 319 14.52 -6.94 1.54
CA MET A 319 15.57 -6.89 2.56
C MET A 319 16.96 -6.89 1.94
N LYS A 320 17.18 -7.68 0.91
CA LYS A 320 18.44 -7.74 0.18
C LYS A 320 18.76 -6.42 -0.52
N ALA A 321 17.79 -5.85 -1.21
CA ALA A 321 17.94 -4.55 -1.88
C ALA A 321 18.21 -3.41 -0.89
N ASP A 322 17.65 -3.50 0.32
CA ASP A 322 17.89 -2.55 1.43
C ASP A 322 19.18 -2.82 2.20
N GLY A 323 20.02 -3.78 1.76
CA GLY A 323 21.36 -4.05 2.29
C GLY A 323 21.41 -4.92 3.53
N ALA A 324 20.36 -5.71 3.80
CA ALA A 324 20.38 -6.69 4.89
C ALA A 324 21.36 -7.85 4.58
N SER A 325 22.01 -8.38 5.61
CA SER A 325 22.87 -9.56 5.45
C SER A 325 22.08 -10.83 5.18
N ASP A 326 22.67 -11.81 4.50
CA ASP A 326 22.04 -13.10 4.23
C ASP A 326 21.57 -13.80 5.52
N GLN A 327 22.32 -13.70 6.61
CA GLN A 327 21.92 -14.22 7.91
C GLN A 327 20.67 -13.53 8.46
N THR A 328 20.56 -12.21 8.28
CA THR A 328 19.38 -11.44 8.70
C THR A 328 18.16 -11.83 7.87
N ILE A 329 18.33 -11.98 6.56
CA ILE A 329 17.30 -12.42 5.63
C ILE A 329 16.80 -13.81 6.01
N ALA A 330 17.68 -14.79 6.18
CA ALA A 330 17.32 -16.15 6.55
C ALA A 330 16.55 -16.22 7.89
N THR A 331 17.00 -15.47 8.90
CA THR A 331 16.30 -15.39 10.20
C THR A 331 14.91 -14.77 10.05
N SER A 332 14.78 -13.71 9.26
CA SER A 332 13.51 -13.05 8.98
C SER A 332 12.58 -13.94 8.14
N HIS A 333 13.12 -14.67 7.18
CA HIS A 333 12.37 -15.63 6.36
C HIS A 333 11.69 -16.68 7.25
N THR A 334 12.45 -17.41 8.08
CA THR A 334 11.91 -18.41 9.00
C THR A 334 10.84 -17.85 9.94
N PHE A 335 11.05 -16.63 10.44
CA PHE A 335 10.06 -15.97 11.28
C PHE A 335 8.77 -15.66 10.52
N ARG A 336 8.86 -15.08 9.33
CA ARG A 336 7.69 -14.77 8.48
C ARG A 336 6.97 -16.03 8.04
N GLU A 337 7.71 -17.08 7.66
CA GLU A 337 7.15 -18.38 7.30
C GLU A 337 6.29 -18.94 8.44
N SER A 338 6.81 -18.95 9.67
CA SER A 338 6.05 -19.40 10.86
C SER A 338 4.76 -18.60 11.08
N LEU A 339 4.79 -17.26 10.89
CA LEU A 339 3.60 -16.40 10.99
C LEU A 339 2.60 -16.71 9.88
N PHE A 340 3.07 -16.80 8.63
CA PHE A 340 2.20 -16.99 7.47
C PHE A 340 1.54 -18.37 7.46
N GLU A 341 2.26 -19.41 7.87
CA GLU A 341 1.70 -20.74 8.08
C GLU A 341 0.64 -20.75 9.19
N ALA A 342 0.90 -20.08 10.31
CA ALA A 342 -0.09 -19.98 11.38
C ALA A 342 -1.36 -19.24 10.91
N ILE A 343 -1.24 -18.23 10.07
CA ILE A 343 -2.38 -17.49 9.49
C ILE A 343 -3.16 -18.37 8.50
N ARG A 344 -2.46 -19.07 7.61
CA ARG A 344 -3.06 -19.93 6.60
C ARG A 344 -3.80 -21.12 7.22
N ASP A 345 -3.16 -21.80 8.16
CA ASP A 345 -3.57 -23.14 8.63
C ASP A 345 -4.53 -23.13 9.81
N GLU A 346 -4.66 -21.99 10.52
CA GLU A 346 -5.57 -21.89 11.66
C GLU A 346 -6.83 -21.08 11.30
N PRO A 347 -7.98 -21.75 11.09
CA PRO A 347 -9.22 -21.06 10.74
C PRO A 347 -9.88 -20.31 11.91
N ASP A 348 -9.68 -20.78 13.14
CA ASP A 348 -10.25 -20.15 14.34
C ASP A 348 -9.43 -18.90 14.71
N GLN A 349 -10.10 -17.75 14.74
CA GLN A 349 -9.46 -16.45 15.01
C GLN A 349 -8.72 -16.43 16.34
N GLN A 350 -9.35 -16.89 17.41
CA GLN A 350 -8.74 -16.82 18.74
C GLN A 350 -7.50 -17.72 18.85
N LYS A 351 -7.57 -18.91 18.27
CA LYS A 351 -6.44 -19.85 18.23
C LYS A 351 -5.32 -19.30 17.33
N ARG A 352 -5.67 -18.70 16.22
CA ARG A 352 -4.73 -18.05 15.30
C ARG A 352 -3.99 -16.92 16.01
N ASP A 353 -4.71 -16.02 16.68
CA ASP A 353 -4.14 -14.90 17.42
C ASP A 353 -3.23 -15.38 18.56
N ALA A 354 -3.62 -16.45 19.27
CA ALA A 354 -2.80 -17.07 20.30
C ALA A 354 -1.50 -17.68 19.75
N LYS A 355 -1.56 -18.37 18.57
CA LYS A 355 -0.37 -18.90 17.89
C LYS A 355 0.56 -17.77 17.44
N LEU A 356 0.01 -16.73 16.83
CA LEU A 356 0.78 -15.57 16.37
C LEU A 356 1.47 -14.88 17.56
N ARG A 357 0.76 -14.71 18.66
CA ARG A 357 1.33 -14.18 19.91
C ARG A 357 2.51 -15.01 20.39
N ALA A 358 2.36 -16.32 20.47
CA ALA A 358 3.44 -17.22 20.91
C ALA A 358 4.67 -17.12 20.00
N ILE A 359 4.49 -17.01 18.67
CA ILE A 359 5.58 -16.83 17.69
C ILE A 359 6.27 -15.47 17.87
N ILE A 360 5.51 -14.40 18.13
CA ILE A 360 6.06 -13.04 18.30
C ILE A 360 6.82 -12.93 19.62
N GLU A 361 6.25 -13.41 20.73
CA GLU A 361 6.79 -13.23 22.09
C GLU A 361 8.13 -13.90 22.34
N VAL A 362 8.49 -14.95 21.59
CA VAL A 362 9.80 -15.59 21.68
C VAL A 362 10.91 -14.80 20.99
N THR A 363 10.58 -13.78 20.21
CA THR A 363 11.59 -12.97 19.51
C THR A 363 12.31 -12.01 20.45
N PRO A 364 13.60 -11.72 20.24
CA PRO A 364 14.32 -10.71 21.01
C PRO A 364 13.69 -9.32 20.97
N ALA A 365 13.02 -9.00 19.89
CA ALA A 365 12.36 -7.71 19.68
C ALA A 365 11.11 -7.56 20.58
N ALA A 366 10.39 -8.64 20.83
CA ALA A 366 9.20 -8.64 21.68
C ALA A 366 9.51 -8.21 23.14
N LYS A 367 10.75 -8.41 23.62
CA LYS A 367 11.17 -7.97 24.97
C LYS A 367 11.00 -6.45 25.18
N ASN A 368 11.00 -5.68 24.09
CA ASN A 368 10.84 -4.23 24.12
C ASN A 368 9.42 -3.79 23.68
N MET A 369 8.50 -4.73 23.50
CA MET A 369 7.12 -4.46 23.09
C MET A 369 6.17 -4.55 24.27
N THR A 370 5.15 -3.70 24.27
CA THR A 370 4.03 -3.86 25.21
C THR A 370 3.05 -4.91 24.67
N PRO A 371 2.25 -5.54 25.55
CA PRO A 371 1.18 -6.45 25.09
C PRO A 371 0.27 -5.81 24.05
N ALA A 372 -0.11 -4.54 24.22
CA ALA A 372 -0.93 -3.80 23.26
C ALA A 372 -0.26 -3.61 21.90
N ALA A 373 1.07 -3.49 21.85
CA ALA A 373 1.82 -3.41 20.59
C ALA A 373 1.83 -4.76 19.86
N ILE A 374 1.96 -5.86 20.59
CA ILE A 374 1.84 -7.22 20.04
C ILE A 374 0.42 -7.46 19.52
N ASP A 375 -0.62 -7.08 20.29
CA ASP A 375 -2.01 -7.14 19.82
C ASP A 375 -2.24 -6.34 18.54
N GLY A 376 -1.64 -5.15 18.44
CA GLY A 376 -1.69 -4.32 17.24
C GLY A 376 -1.09 -5.03 16.03
N GLN A 377 0.07 -5.65 16.17
CA GLN A 377 0.70 -6.42 15.08
C GLN A 377 -0.17 -7.61 14.66
N ILE A 378 -0.68 -8.37 15.62
CA ILE A 378 -1.55 -9.52 15.34
C ILE A 378 -2.78 -9.07 14.55
N ARG A 379 -3.48 -8.01 14.99
CA ARG A 379 -4.64 -7.47 14.26
C ARG A 379 -4.31 -7.07 12.82
N THR A 380 -3.11 -6.57 12.56
CA THR A 380 -2.69 -6.16 11.21
C THR A 380 -2.51 -7.34 10.27
N ILE A 381 -2.03 -8.47 10.76
CA ILE A 381 -1.69 -9.64 9.93
C ILE A 381 -2.72 -10.77 10.01
N SER A 382 -3.55 -10.82 11.07
CA SER A 382 -4.56 -11.87 11.30
C SER A 382 -5.89 -11.52 10.62
N THR A 383 -5.84 -11.03 9.36
CA THR A 383 -7.03 -10.65 8.60
C THR A 383 -7.50 -11.76 7.69
N ASP A 384 -8.78 -11.71 7.28
CA ASP A 384 -9.36 -12.64 6.31
C ASP A 384 -8.66 -12.52 4.95
N TRP A 385 -8.21 -11.30 4.59
CA TRP A 385 -7.44 -11.06 3.39
C TRP A 385 -6.14 -11.87 3.35
N PHE A 386 -5.30 -11.77 4.39
CA PHE A 386 -4.04 -12.53 4.45
C PHE A 386 -4.28 -14.03 4.40
N ARG A 387 -5.27 -14.52 5.15
CA ARG A 387 -5.62 -15.94 5.16
C ARG A 387 -6.07 -16.42 3.78
N ASN A 388 -6.92 -15.68 3.10
CA ASN A 388 -7.37 -15.97 1.74
C ASN A 388 -6.18 -15.92 0.77
N PHE A 389 -5.38 -14.86 0.81
CA PHE A 389 -4.25 -14.66 -0.10
C PHE A 389 -3.20 -15.76 0.04
N PHE A 390 -2.89 -16.21 1.26
CA PHE A 390 -1.96 -17.32 1.50
C PHE A 390 -2.48 -18.68 1.06
N SER A 391 -3.78 -18.87 1.04
CA SER A 391 -4.41 -20.13 0.65
C SER A 391 -4.75 -20.22 -0.83
N TYR A 392 -4.82 -19.08 -1.53
CA TYR A 392 -5.26 -19.02 -2.90
C TYR A 392 -4.18 -19.49 -3.87
N ASP A 393 -4.58 -20.43 -4.76
CA ASP A 393 -3.76 -20.88 -5.90
C ASP A 393 -4.29 -20.18 -7.18
N PRO A 394 -3.49 -19.36 -7.87
CA PRO A 394 -3.92 -18.67 -9.08
C PRO A 394 -4.04 -19.59 -10.31
N VAL A 395 -3.37 -20.75 -10.29
CA VAL A 395 -3.29 -21.64 -11.46
C VAL A 395 -4.65 -22.11 -11.98
N PRO A 396 -5.62 -22.53 -11.13
CA PRO A 396 -6.94 -22.95 -11.62
C PRO A 396 -7.69 -21.88 -12.41
N ALA A 397 -7.69 -20.63 -11.95
CA ALA A 397 -8.36 -19.54 -12.66
C ALA A 397 -7.62 -19.18 -13.95
N LEU A 398 -6.30 -19.02 -13.90
CA LEU A 398 -5.46 -18.76 -15.08
C LEU A 398 -5.67 -19.83 -16.17
N SER A 399 -5.67 -21.10 -15.83
CA SER A 399 -5.75 -22.22 -16.80
C SER A 399 -7.06 -22.27 -17.59
N LYS A 400 -8.11 -21.61 -17.10
CA LYS A 400 -9.43 -21.59 -17.73
C LYS A 400 -9.65 -20.38 -18.64
N ILE A 401 -8.81 -19.35 -18.58
CA ILE A 401 -8.95 -18.17 -19.43
C ILE A 401 -8.83 -18.56 -20.90
N ARG A 402 -9.83 -18.20 -21.70
CA ARG A 402 -9.87 -18.39 -23.15
C ARG A 402 -9.60 -17.10 -23.92
N ALA A 403 -9.90 -15.97 -23.32
CA ALA A 403 -9.62 -14.65 -23.87
C ALA A 403 -8.12 -14.46 -24.11
N PRO A 404 -7.70 -13.60 -25.06
CA PRO A 404 -6.30 -13.17 -25.16
C PRO A 404 -5.76 -12.61 -23.86
N VAL A 405 -4.52 -12.97 -23.51
CA VAL A 405 -3.84 -12.52 -22.28
C VAL A 405 -2.52 -11.83 -22.62
N LEU A 406 -2.31 -10.65 -22.03
CA LEU A 406 -1.00 -10.04 -21.89
C LEU A 406 -0.58 -10.13 -20.42
N ALA A 407 0.54 -10.77 -20.12
CA ALA A 407 1.16 -10.74 -18.80
C ALA A 407 2.51 -10.02 -18.88
N SER A 408 2.69 -9.02 -18.02
CA SER A 408 3.91 -8.22 -17.99
C SER A 408 4.38 -7.95 -16.56
N GLY A 409 5.70 -7.83 -16.38
CA GLY A 409 6.33 -7.49 -15.11
C GLY A 409 7.66 -6.78 -15.35
N GLY A 410 8.09 -5.96 -14.40
CA GLY A 410 9.38 -5.29 -14.45
C GLY A 410 10.52 -6.22 -13.99
N SER A 411 11.69 -6.15 -14.63
CA SER A 411 12.84 -7.00 -14.24
C SER A 411 13.43 -6.63 -12.87
N LEU A 412 13.08 -5.46 -12.34
CA LEU A 412 13.43 -4.99 -11.00
C LEU A 412 12.21 -4.99 -10.07
N ASP A 413 11.17 -5.76 -10.40
CA ASP A 413 10.03 -5.93 -9.51
C ASP A 413 10.43 -6.86 -8.35
N LEU A 414 10.51 -6.30 -7.13
CA LEU A 414 10.84 -7.04 -5.92
C LEU A 414 9.58 -7.47 -5.16
N GLN A 415 8.39 -7.00 -5.57
CA GLN A 415 7.13 -7.35 -4.92
C GLN A 415 6.48 -8.56 -5.59
N VAL A 416 6.48 -8.61 -6.92
CA VAL A 416 6.04 -9.75 -7.73
C VAL A 416 7.15 -10.06 -8.73
N PRO A 417 8.18 -10.82 -8.33
CA PRO A 417 9.35 -11.08 -9.16
C PRO A 417 8.96 -11.61 -10.53
N ALA A 418 9.32 -10.83 -11.58
CA ALA A 418 8.82 -11.09 -12.93
C ALA A 418 9.20 -12.46 -13.44
N LYS A 419 10.44 -12.90 -13.21
CA LYS A 419 10.95 -14.16 -13.76
C LYS A 419 10.11 -15.37 -13.33
N GLU A 420 9.85 -15.51 -12.03
CA GLU A 420 9.14 -16.63 -11.44
C GLU A 420 7.64 -16.55 -11.76
N ASN A 421 7.04 -15.38 -11.56
CA ASN A 421 5.60 -15.19 -11.74
C ASN A 421 5.18 -15.26 -13.22
N LEU A 422 5.94 -14.66 -14.15
CA LEU A 422 5.65 -14.74 -15.57
C LEU A 422 5.85 -16.17 -16.11
N ALA A 423 6.82 -16.92 -15.58
CA ALA A 423 6.99 -18.33 -15.93
C ALA A 423 5.80 -19.17 -15.46
N ALA A 424 5.32 -18.95 -14.22
CA ALA A 424 4.15 -19.64 -13.66
C ALA A 424 2.87 -19.31 -14.46
N ILE A 425 2.63 -18.03 -14.78
CA ILE A 425 1.51 -17.59 -15.61
C ILE A 425 1.56 -18.25 -16.99
N ARG A 426 2.72 -18.25 -17.64
CA ARG A 426 2.92 -18.92 -18.96
C ARG A 426 2.59 -20.39 -18.89
N ALA A 427 3.03 -21.08 -17.84
CA ALA A 427 2.76 -22.49 -17.62
C ALA A 427 1.25 -22.75 -17.38
N ALA A 428 0.60 -21.95 -16.55
CA ALA A 428 -0.83 -22.05 -16.28
C ALA A 428 -1.68 -21.82 -17.54
N LEU A 429 -1.26 -20.89 -18.41
CA LEU A 429 -1.93 -20.53 -19.65
C LEU A 429 -1.50 -21.40 -20.87
N ALA A 430 -0.80 -22.52 -20.67
CA ALA A 430 -0.24 -23.31 -21.78
C ALA A 430 -1.29 -23.80 -22.81
N SER A 431 -2.55 -23.95 -22.43
CA SER A 431 -3.65 -24.31 -23.32
C SER A 431 -4.23 -23.12 -24.13
N ASN A 432 -3.94 -21.89 -23.74
CA ASN A 432 -4.40 -20.68 -24.41
C ASN A 432 -3.41 -20.26 -25.51
N LYS A 433 -3.87 -20.21 -26.77
CA LYS A 433 -3.03 -19.89 -27.94
C LYS A 433 -2.79 -18.38 -28.11
N HIS A 434 -3.44 -17.54 -27.34
CA HIS A 434 -3.41 -16.09 -27.47
C HIS A 434 -2.78 -15.41 -26.25
N VAL A 435 -1.60 -15.89 -25.86
CA VAL A 435 -0.86 -15.40 -24.68
C VAL A 435 0.41 -14.66 -25.12
N THR A 436 0.56 -13.47 -24.62
CA THR A 436 1.79 -12.67 -24.68
C THR A 436 2.34 -12.53 -23.28
N VAL A 437 3.62 -12.88 -23.08
CA VAL A 437 4.29 -12.71 -21.78
C VAL A 437 5.57 -11.92 -22.02
N THR A 438 5.70 -10.79 -21.36
CA THR A 438 6.79 -9.83 -21.58
C THR A 438 7.37 -9.36 -20.25
N GLU A 439 8.68 -9.52 -20.07
CA GLU A 439 9.43 -8.86 -19.02
C GLU A 439 9.96 -7.51 -19.53
N LEU A 440 9.80 -6.44 -18.74
CA LEU A 440 10.24 -5.09 -19.08
C LEU A 440 11.53 -4.76 -18.31
N PRO A 441 12.65 -4.61 -19.02
CA PRO A 441 13.94 -4.38 -18.38
C PRO A 441 14.00 -3.08 -17.61
N GLY A 442 14.59 -3.11 -16.40
CA GLY A 442 14.86 -1.92 -15.59
C GLY A 442 13.63 -1.28 -14.93
N LEU A 443 12.46 -1.91 -15.02
CA LEU A 443 11.24 -1.39 -14.38
C LEU A 443 10.97 -2.10 -13.05
N ASN A 444 10.44 -1.36 -12.07
CA ASN A 444 10.00 -1.86 -10.77
C ASN A 444 8.53 -2.34 -10.80
N HIS A 445 7.97 -2.63 -9.63
CA HIS A 445 6.59 -3.08 -9.47
C HIS A 445 5.53 -2.09 -9.99
N LEU A 446 5.80 -0.79 -9.92
CA LEU A 446 4.92 0.27 -10.43
C LEU A 446 5.16 0.57 -11.91
N PHE A 447 6.00 -0.22 -12.59
CA PHE A 447 6.46 0.02 -13.96
C PHE A 447 7.22 1.34 -14.11
N GLN A 448 7.92 1.78 -13.08
CA GLN A 448 8.80 2.95 -13.11
C GLN A 448 10.22 2.52 -13.47
N PRO A 449 11.00 3.35 -14.19
CA PRO A 449 12.44 3.14 -14.32
C PRO A 449 13.10 3.19 -12.93
N ALA A 450 13.74 2.11 -12.54
CA ALA A 450 14.29 1.93 -11.20
C ALA A 450 15.77 1.63 -11.20
N LYS A 451 16.42 1.75 -10.04
CA LYS A 451 17.84 1.38 -9.84
C LYS A 451 17.97 0.07 -9.09
N THR A 452 17.20 -0.09 -8.03
CA THR A 452 17.25 -1.26 -7.15
C THR A 452 15.95 -2.06 -7.18
N GLY A 453 14.83 -1.41 -7.52
CA GLY A 453 13.49 -1.97 -7.41
C GLY A 453 12.90 -1.90 -6.01
N SER A 454 13.68 -1.46 -5.00
CA SER A 454 13.16 -1.30 -3.63
C SER A 454 11.98 -0.32 -3.60
N PRO A 455 10.89 -0.65 -2.90
CA PRO A 455 9.78 0.28 -2.65
C PRO A 455 10.23 1.60 -2.03
N ALA A 456 11.39 1.62 -1.37
CA ALA A 456 11.98 2.82 -0.78
C ALA A 456 12.32 3.91 -1.80
N GLU A 457 12.55 3.56 -3.07
CA GLU A 457 12.87 4.54 -4.12
C GLU A 457 11.64 5.08 -4.86
N TYR A 458 10.46 4.46 -4.75
CA TYR A 458 9.27 4.84 -5.52
C TYR A 458 8.96 6.32 -5.42
N GLY A 459 8.87 6.85 -4.23
CA GLY A 459 8.53 8.25 -4.00
C GLY A 459 9.51 9.25 -4.61
N ALA A 460 10.79 8.89 -4.78
CA ALA A 460 11.84 9.74 -5.34
C ALA A 460 11.86 9.75 -6.88
N ILE A 461 11.29 8.74 -7.53
CA ILE A 461 11.19 8.65 -8.98
C ILE A 461 10.12 9.66 -9.44
N GLU A 462 10.42 10.51 -10.41
CA GLU A 462 9.43 11.50 -10.93
C GLU A 462 8.41 10.85 -11.87
N GLN A 463 8.81 9.82 -12.61
CA GLN A 463 7.98 9.14 -13.59
C GLN A 463 7.02 8.15 -12.91
N THR A 464 5.73 8.22 -13.24
CA THR A 464 4.71 7.34 -12.66
C THR A 464 4.66 5.97 -13.35
N ILE A 465 4.70 5.94 -14.67
CA ILE A 465 4.77 4.71 -15.47
C ILE A 465 5.70 4.98 -16.65
N ALA A 466 6.59 4.04 -16.96
CA ALA A 466 7.45 4.12 -18.12
C ALA A 466 6.63 4.21 -19.42
N PRO A 467 6.95 5.15 -20.34
CA PRO A 467 6.23 5.30 -21.61
C PRO A 467 6.16 4.02 -22.43
N GLU A 468 7.23 3.22 -22.43
CA GLU A 468 7.29 1.93 -23.10
C GLU A 468 6.26 0.93 -22.55
N ALA A 469 5.99 0.94 -21.24
CA ALA A 469 4.96 0.10 -20.63
C ALA A 469 3.55 0.56 -21.02
N LEU A 470 3.29 1.88 -20.97
CA LEU A 470 2.01 2.46 -21.42
C LEU A 470 1.75 2.15 -22.90
N THR A 471 2.74 2.35 -23.76
CA THR A 471 2.63 2.09 -25.20
C THR A 471 2.39 0.61 -25.47
N MET A 472 3.19 -0.28 -24.88
CA MET A 472 3.06 -1.73 -25.05
C MET A 472 1.64 -2.23 -24.70
N ILE A 473 1.13 -1.81 -23.54
CA ILE A 473 -0.21 -2.21 -23.07
C ILE A 473 -1.28 -1.67 -24.01
N THR A 474 -1.20 -0.39 -24.35
CA THR A 474 -2.18 0.29 -25.22
C THR A 474 -2.22 -0.33 -26.60
N ASP A 475 -1.07 -0.50 -27.28
CA ASP A 475 -0.98 -1.10 -28.59
C ASP A 475 -1.51 -2.53 -28.61
N TRP A 476 -1.22 -3.28 -27.52
CA TRP A 476 -1.74 -4.63 -27.40
C TRP A 476 -3.26 -4.64 -27.25
N VAL A 477 -3.86 -3.76 -26.44
CA VAL A 477 -5.31 -3.62 -26.29
C VAL A 477 -5.97 -3.21 -27.60
N VAL A 478 -5.45 -2.20 -28.31
CA VAL A 478 -5.95 -1.77 -29.63
C VAL A 478 -5.94 -2.93 -30.62
N LYS A 479 -4.89 -3.76 -30.61
CA LYS A 479 -4.81 -4.95 -31.48
C LYS A 479 -5.90 -5.98 -31.14
N GLN A 480 -6.29 -6.13 -29.87
CA GLN A 480 -7.39 -7.06 -29.50
C GLN A 480 -8.76 -6.50 -29.95
N ALA A 481 -8.96 -5.18 -29.88
CA ALA A 481 -10.20 -4.53 -30.33
C ALA A 481 -10.43 -4.60 -31.84
N GLY A 482 -9.39 -4.73 -32.64
CA GLY A 482 -9.45 -4.86 -34.09
C GLY A 482 -9.65 -6.30 -34.60
N ARG A 483 -9.77 -7.28 -33.70
CA ARG A 483 -10.06 -8.70 -33.99
C ARG A 483 -11.53 -8.96 -33.79
#